data_bb50767d5d8f3c0bf5ad44f3b79e1822
#
_entry.id   bb50767d5d8f3c0bf5ad44f3b79e1822
#
_cell.length_a   1.000
_cell.length_b   1.000
_cell.length_c   1.000
_cell.angle_alpha   90.00
_cell.angle_beta   90.00
_cell.angle_gamma   90.00
#
_symmetry.space_group_name_H-M   'P 1'
#
loop_
_entity.id
_entity.type
_entity.pdbx_description
1 polymer ?
#
loop_
_entity_poly.entity_id
_entity_poly.type
_entity_poly.pdbx_seq_one_letter_code
_entity_poly.pdbx_strand_id
1 'polypeptide(L)'
;ARIFGRPAPITIPESAVQEFKKGAVIVDMNADVGGNCELTSPGEIINSHGVKIIGIENLAGTIPSTASMLYSNNLTNFVTSLMVDGNISLDLSDDILVGPPEDSDFYVEGMGGVLICTKGELHSNQTRLGGIL
;
A
#
# COMPACT_ATOMS: atom_id res chain seq x y z
N ALA A 1 0.54 -8.02 0.02
CA ALA A 1 0.67 -7.26 1.28
C ALA A 1 1.82 -6.27 1.16
N ARG A 2 1.62 -5.03 1.60
CA ARG A 2 2.65 -3.98 1.58
C ARG A 2 2.75 -3.36 2.97
N ILE A 3 3.97 -3.19 3.45
CA ILE A 3 4.26 -2.45 4.68
C ILE A 3 5.09 -1.23 4.25
N PHE A 4 4.66 -0.04 4.63
CA PHE A 4 5.35 1.19 4.25
C PHE A 4 6.79 1.22 4.82
N GLY A 5 7.77 1.59 3.98
CA GLY A 5 9.17 1.70 4.40
C GLY A 5 9.90 0.37 4.61
N ARG A 6 9.26 -0.77 4.29
CA ARG A 6 9.86 -2.12 4.40
C ARG A 6 9.71 -2.89 3.09
N PRO A 7 10.59 -3.86 2.82
CA PRO A 7 10.38 -4.81 1.71
C PRO A 7 9.03 -5.53 1.87
N ALA A 8 8.40 -5.88 0.75
CA ALA A 8 7.18 -6.66 0.76
C ALA A 8 7.44 -8.04 1.43
N PRO A 9 6.56 -8.50 2.33
CA PRO A 9 6.70 -9.84 2.88
C PRO A 9 6.40 -10.89 1.82
N ILE A 10 7.16 -11.97 1.79
CA ILE A 10 6.88 -13.12 0.91
C ILE A 10 5.64 -13.83 1.44
N THR A 11 4.58 -13.82 0.65
CA THR A 11 3.31 -14.50 0.95
C THR A 11 3.05 -15.70 0.04
N ILE A 12 3.73 -15.75 -1.12
CA ILE A 12 3.67 -16.85 -2.09
C ILE A 12 5.09 -17.39 -2.27
N PRO A 13 5.50 -18.42 -1.51
CA PRO A 13 6.81 -19.05 -1.67
C PRO A 13 6.85 -19.86 -2.98
N GLU A 14 8.06 -20.16 -3.48
CA GLU A 14 8.25 -20.98 -4.69
C GLU A 14 7.52 -22.31 -4.61
N SER A 15 7.53 -22.96 -3.45
CA SER A 15 6.82 -24.22 -3.22
C SER A 15 5.32 -24.12 -3.50
N ALA A 16 4.70 -22.97 -3.19
CA ALA A 16 3.29 -22.75 -3.52
C ALA A 16 3.09 -22.53 -5.03
N VAL A 17 4.03 -21.86 -5.71
CA VAL A 17 3.97 -21.64 -7.17
C VAL A 17 4.02 -22.99 -7.92
N GLN A 18 4.80 -23.95 -7.42
CA GLN A 18 4.91 -25.29 -8.00
C GLN A 18 3.58 -26.06 -8.00
N GLU A 19 2.70 -25.79 -7.04
CA GLU A 19 1.39 -26.41 -6.93
C GLU A 19 0.31 -25.72 -7.79
N PHE A 20 0.61 -24.58 -8.39
CA PHE A 20 -0.35 -23.89 -9.24
C PHE A 20 -0.56 -24.62 -10.56
N LYS A 21 -1.77 -24.52 -11.10
CA LYS A 21 -2.06 -25.07 -12.42
C LYS A 21 -1.18 -24.41 -13.48
N LYS A 22 -0.67 -25.20 -14.42
CA LYS A 22 0.03 -24.68 -15.60
C LYS A 22 -0.85 -23.69 -16.34
N GLY A 23 -0.28 -22.54 -16.71
CA GLY A 23 -1.00 -21.43 -17.34
C GLY A 23 -1.62 -20.44 -16.33
N ALA A 24 -1.47 -20.66 -15.02
CA ALA A 24 -1.83 -19.65 -14.03
C ALA A 24 -0.99 -18.38 -14.19
N VAL A 25 -1.56 -17.25 -13.75
CA VAL A 25 -0.90 -15.94 -13.81
C VAL A 25 -0.90 -15.32 -12.43
N ILE A 26 0.26 -14.89 -11.98
CA ILE A 26 0.45 -14.09 -10.78
C ILE A 26 0.80 -12.67 -11.23
N VAL A 27 0.06 -11.66 -10.76
CA VAL A 27 0.40 -10.26 -10.94
C VAL A 27 0.86 -9.73 -9.59
N ASP A 28 2.15 -9.48 -9.44
CA ASP A 28 2.71 -8.98 -8.19
C ASP A 28 2.75 -7.45 -8.21
N MET A 29 1.79 -6.85 -7.49
CA MET A 29 1.65 -5.39 -7.43
C MET A 29 2.69 -4.71 -6.54
N ASN A 30 3.50 -5.47 -5.81
CA ASN A 30 4.54 -4.98 -4.92
C ASN A 30 5.95 -5.27 -5.44
N ALA A 31 6.08 -5.56 -6.73
CA ALA A 31 7.37 -5.85 -7.36
C ALA A 31 8.43 -4.74 -7.12
N ASP A 32 7.98 -3.47 -7.07
CA ASP A 32 8.83 -2.30 -6.79
C ASP A 32 9.49 -2.31 -5.39
N VAL A 33 8.98 -3.10 -4.46
CA VAL A 33 9.47 -3.24 -3.09
C VAL A 33 9.85 -4.70 -2.75
N GLY A 34 10.23 -5.46 -3.77
CA GLY A 34 10.74 -6.83 -3.65
C GLY A 34 9.73 -7.93 -3.97
N GLY A 35 8.44 -7.60 -4.07
CA GLY A 35 7.38 -8.56 -4.42
C GLY A 35 6.86 -9.40 -3.26
N ASN A 36 5.61 -9.84 -3.39
CA ASN A 36 4.98 -10.79 -2.48
C ASN A 36 5.17 -12.26 -2.92
N CYS A 37 5.51 -12.50 -4.17
CA CYS A 37 5.88 -13.82 -4.68
C CYS A 37 7.41 -13.96 -4.68
N GLU A 38 7.91 -15.03 -4.10
CA GLU A 38 9.35 -15.30 -3.97
C GLU A 38 10.08 -15.29 -5.32
N LEU A 39 9.40 -15.70 -6.38
CA LEU A 39 9.94 -15.75 -7.75
C LEU A 39 9.75 -14.45 -8.54
N THR A 40 9.22 -13.38 -7.92
CA THR A 40 9.05 -12.10 -8.61
C THR A 40 10.41 -11.50 -8.96
N SER A 41 10.55 -11.11 -10.23
CA SER A 41 11.68 -10.30 -10.70
C SER A 41 11.15 -8.89 -11.02
N PRO A 42 11.58 -7.85 -10.29
CA PRO A 42 11.12 -6.49 -10.52
C PRO A 42 11.39 -6.02 -11.96
N GLY A 43 10.39 -5.42 -12.58
CA GLY A 43 10.45 -4.95 -13.96
C GLY A 43 10.25 -6.04 -15.04
N GLU A 44 10.11 -7.32 -14.67
CA GLU A 44 10.11 -8.41 -15.61
C GLU A 44 8.81 -9.23 -15.59
N ILE A 45 8.61 -9.98 -16.67
CA ILE A 45 7.62 -11.04 -16.77
C ILE A 45 8.38 -12.36 -16.95
N ILE A 46 8.24 -13.25 -15.98
CA ILE A 46 8.92 -14.55 -16.00
C ILE A 46 7.91 -15.70 -16.07
N ASN A 47 8.37 -16.84 -16.57
CA ASN A 47 7.64 -18.10 -16.50
C ASN A 47 8.43 -19.07 -15.64
N SER A 48 7.83 -19.55 -14.57
CA SER A 48 8.40 -20.57 -13.70
C SER A 48 7.36 -21.62 -13.36
N HIS A 49 7.74 -22.89 -13.42
CA HIS A 49 6.85 -24.04 -13.16
C HIS A 49 5.57 -24.04 -14.02
N GLY A 50 5.57 -23.35 -15.17
CA GLY A 50 4.38 -23.21 -16.04
C GLY A 50 3.42 -22.11 -15.58
N VAL A 51 3.80 -21.30 -14.61
CA VAL A 51 3.09 -20.13 -14.11
C VAL A 51 3.76 -18.87 -14.65
N LYS A 52 2.98 -17.91 -15.13
CA LYS A 52 3.44 -16.61 -15.56
C LYS A 52 3.42 -15.66 -14.37
N ILE A 53 4.56 -15.06 -14.03
CA ILE A 53 4.68 -14.11 -12.94
C ILE A 53 5.01 -12.75 -13.54
N ILE A 54 4.16 -11.76 -13.26
CA ILE A 54 4.23 -10.41 -13.80
C ILE A 54 4.68 -9.49 -12.66
N GLY A 55 5.96 -9.07 -12.71
CA GLY A 55 6.60 -8.18 -11.75
C GLY A 55 6.78 -6.76 -12.29
N ILE A 56 5.89 -6.28 -13.17
CA ILE A 56 6.00 -4.95 -13.76
C ILE A 56 5.83 -3.89 -12.68
N GLU A 57 6.81 -3.03 -12.57
CA GLU A 57 6.79 -1.87 -11.68
C GLU A 57 5.83 -0.80 -12.21
N ASN A 58 5.29 0.01 -11.29
CA ASN A 58 4.39 1.12 -11.64
C ASN A 58 3.22 0.72 -12.56
N LEU A 59 2.50 -0.35 -12.21
CA LEU A 59 1.33 -0.82 -12.98
C LEU A 59 0.30 0.29 -13.21
N ALA A 60 0.09 1.18 -12.23
CA ALA A 60 -0.81 2.32 -12.38
C ALA A 60 -0.41 3.25 -13.54
N GLY A 61 0.90 3.40 -13.79
CA GLY A 61 1.44 4.19 -14.89
C GLY A 61 1.18 3.57 -16.27
N THR A 62 0.85 2.28 -16.36
CA THR A 62 0.51 1.62 -17.63
C THR A 62 -0.90 1.96 -18.12
N ILE A 63 -1.79 2.40 -17.22
CA ILE A 63 -3.16 2.84 -17.52
C ILE A 63 -3.47 4.19 -16.84
N PRO A 64 -2.74 5.26 -17.19
CA PRO A 64 -2.70 6.50 -16.41
C PRO A 64 -4.05 7.20 -16.28
N SER A 65 -4.87 7.19 -17.32
CA SER A 65 -6.20 7.82 -17.26
C SER A 65 -7.12 7.14 -16.22
N THR A 66 -7.16 5.81 -16.22
CA THR A 66 -7.97 5.04 -15.25
C THR A 66 -7.42 5.21 -13.85
N ALA A 67 -6.10 5.11 -13.67
CA ALA A 67 -5.46 5.27 -12.37
C ALA A 67 -5.72 6.66 -11.78
N SER A 68 -5.59 7.72 -12.59
CA SER A 68 -5.86 9.10 -12.16
C SER A 68 -7.33 9.30 -11.78
N MET A 69 -8.26 8.74 -12.54
CA MET A 69 -9.69 8.82 -12.22
C MET A 69 -10.00 8.15 -10.87
N LEU A 70 -9.51 6.93 -10.66
CA LEU A 70 -9.73 6.20 -9.41
C LEU A 70 -9.09 6.93 -8.22
N TYR A 71 -7.88 7.44 -8.39
CA TYR A 71 -7.21 8.22 -7.35
C TYR A 71 -7.96 9.52 -7.03
N SER A 72 -8.43 10.24 -8.05
CA SER A 72 -9.25 11.44 -7.87
C SER A 72 -10.54 11.15 -7.09
N ASN A 73 -11.21 10.04 -7.41
CA ASN A 73 -12.40 9.62 -6.67
C ASN A 73 -12.09 9.34 -5.19
N ASN A 74 -10.98 8.66 -4.91
CA ASN A 74 -10.55 8.40 -3.54
C ASN A 74 -10.26 9.70 -2.78
N LEU A 75 -9.54 10.64 -3.40
CA LEU A 75 -9.28 11.96 -2.80
C LEU A 75 -10.58 12.74 -2.56
N THR A 76 -11.50 12.73 -3.52
CA THR A 76 -12.79 13.40 -3.38
C THR A 76 -13.58 12.82 -2.22
N ASN A 77 -13.68 11.50 -2.14
CA ASN A 77 -14.38 10.83 -1.03
C ASN A 77 -13.74 11.16 0.32
N PHE A 78 -12.41 11.13 0.38
CA PHE A 78 -11.67 11.48 1.59
C PHE A 78 -11.94 12.93 2.02
N VAL A 79 -11.78 13.90 1.11
CA VAL A 79 -12.07 15.32 1.43
C VAL A 79 -13.53 15.50 1.84
N THR A 80 -14.47 14.83 1.15
CA THR A 80 -15.89 14.90 1.49
C THR A 80 -16.17 14.34 2.88
N SER A 81 -15.49 13.28 3.30
CA SER A 81 -15.65 12.72 4.65
C SER A 81 -15.21 13.68 5.76
N LEU A 82 -14.32 14.62 5.44
CA LEU A 82 -13.87 15.65 6.39
C LEU A 82 -14.79 16.87 6.43
N MET A 83 -15.81 16.95 5.57
CA MET A 83 -16.68 18.12 5.47
C MET A 83 -17.86 18.02 6.45
N VAL A 84 -17.97 19.01 7.33
CA VAL A 84 -19.12 19.20 8.23
C VAL A 84 -19.65 20.61 8.02
N ASP A 85 -20.92 20.74 7.65
CA ASP A 85 -21.59 22.03 7.39
C ASP A 85 -20.81 22.96 6.44
N GLY A 86 -20.18 22.39 5.39
CA GLY A 86 -19.42 23.13 4.39
C GLY A 86 -18.00 23.55 4.82
N ASN A 87 -17.54 23.13 6.00
CA ASN A 87 -16.21 23.40 6.50
C ASN A 87 -15.42 22.10 6.72
N ILE A 88 -14.10 22.16 6.57
CA ILE A 88 -13.25 21.02 6.92
C ILE A 88 -13.17 20.90 8.45
N SER A 89 -13.55 19.74 8.97
CA SER A 89 -13.42 19.36 10.36
C SER A 89 -12.46 18.18 10.50
N LEU A 90 -11.43 18.31 11.34
CA LEU A 90 -10.47 17.24 11.63
C LEU A 90 -10.85 16.60 12.96
N ASP A 91 -11.45 15.43 12.90
CA ASP A 91 -11.73 14.63 14.08
C ASP A 91 -10.48 13.80 14.42
N LEU A 92 -9.75 14.22 15.45
CA LEU A 92 -8.52 13.54 15.89
C LEU A 92 -8.79 12.20 16.60
N SER A 93 -10.03 11.78 16.72
CA SER A 93 -10.39 10.43 17.14
C SER A 93 -10.58 9.45 15.97
N ASP A 94 -10.52 9.94 14.72
CA ASP A 94 -10.66 9.13 13.51
C ASP A 94 -9.32 8.45 13.18
N ASP A 95 -9.31 7.12 13.19
CA ASP A 95 -8.14 6.30 12.88
C ASP A 95 -7.58 6.54 11.46
N ILE A 96 -8.40 6.99 10.53
CA ILE A 96 -7.93 7.38 9.19
C ILE A 96 -7.02 8.60 9.27
N LEU A 97 -7.34 9.55 10.17
CA LEU A 97 -6.56 10.76 10.32
C LEU A 97 -5.28 10.55 11.14
N VAL A 98 -5.39 9.88 12.27
CA VAL A 98 -4.27 9.78 13.24
C VAL A 98 -3.59 8.42 13.26
N GLY A 99 -4.19 7.41 12.63
CA GLY A 99 -3.78 6.01 12.71
C GLY A 99 -4.43 5.28 13.89
N PRO A 100 -4.47 3.95 13.83
CA PRO A 100 -5.06 3.16 14.90
C PRO A 100 -4.25 3.29 16.20
N PRO A 101 -4.91 3.22 17.37
CA PRO A 101 -4.22 3.19 18.66
C PRO A 101 -3.24 2.03 18.78
N GLU A 102 -2.14 2.22 19.51
CA GLU A 102 -1.07 1.21 19.67
C GLU A 102 -1.56 -0.09 20.33
N ASP A 103 -2.64 -0.03 21.09
CA ASP A 103 -3.27 -1.16 21.78
C ASP A 103 -4.39 -1.82 20.95
N SER A 104 -4.63 -1.37 19.72
CA SER A 104 -5.65 -1.97 18.86
C SER A 104 -5.13 -3.21 18.14
N ASP A 105 -6.04 -4.17 17.89
CA ASP A 105 -5.74 -5.38 17.09
C ASP A 105 -5.33 -5.07 15.64
N PHE A 106 -5.57 -3.85 15.17
CA PHE A 106 -5.24 -3.38 13.83
C PHE A 106 -3.94 -2.57 13.79
N TYR A 107 -3.29 -2.37 14.94
CA TYR A 107 -2.05 -1.62 14.99
C TYR A 107 -0.91 -2.39 14.32
N VAL A 108 -0.22 -1.74 13.41
CA VAL A 108 1.04 -2.21 12.82
C VAL A 108 2.09 -1.15 13.08
N GLU A 109 3.22 -1.53 13.66
CA GLU A 109 4.32 -0.61 13.94
C GLU A 109 4.71 0.19 12.67
N GLY A 110 4.67 1.50 12.77
CA GLY A 110 4.92 2.41 11.64
C GLY A 110 3.69 2.72 10.78
N MET A 111 2.51 2.19 11.13
CA MET A 111 1.24 2.60 10.52
C MET A 111 0.79 3.90 11.19
N GLY A 112 0.76 4.98 10.42
CA GLY A 112 0.23 6.26 10.84
C GLY A 112 -1.03 6.63 10.05
N GLY A 113 -1.76 7.62 10.54
CA GLY A 113 -2.86 8.21 9.81
C GLY A 113 -2.41 9.10 8.65
N VAL A 114 -3.38 9.66 7.95
CA VAL A 114 -3.15 10.59 6.82
C VAL A 114 -2.66 11.95 7.31
N LEU A 115 -3.06 12.34 8.52
CA LEU A 115 -2.69 13.62 9.12
C LEU A 115 -1.27 13.55 9.67
N ILE A 116 -0.37 14.32 9.08
CA ILE A 116 1.03 14.39 9.52
C ILE A 116 1.19 15.44 10.60
N CYS A 117 0.68 16.66 10.37
CA CYS A 117 0.73 17.73 11.36
C CYS A 117 -0.47 18.68 11.22
N THR A 118 -0.89 19.28 12.32
CA THR A 118 -1.83 20.39 12.34
C THR A 118 -1.45 21.39 13.44
N LYS A 119 -1.63 22.67 13.18
CA LYS A 119 -1.31 23.75 14.12
C LYS A 119 0.09 23.66 14.76
N GLY A 120 1.05 23.09 14.03
CA GLY A 120 2.43 22.91 14.50
C GLY A 120 2.68 21.67 15.36
N GLU A 121 1.68 20.83 15.57
CA GLU A 121 1.82 19.55 16.28
C GLU A 121 1.86 18.39 15.28
N LEU A 122 2.72 17.40 15.56
CA LEU A 122 2.83 16.16 14.77
C LEU A 122 1.83 15.13 15.31
N HIS A 123 1.04 14.55 14.40
CA HIS A 123 0.02 13.56 14.74
C HIS A 123 0.32 12.16 14.18
N SER A 124 1.27 12.05 13.22
CA SER A 124 1.58 10.77 12.59
C SER A 124 2.71 10.05 13.29
N ASN A 125 2.50 8.77 13.62
CA ASN A 125 3.56 7.88 14.09
C ASN A 125 4.61 7.56 13.01
N GLN A 126 4.39 7.93 11.75
CA GLN A 126 5.37 7.77 10.66
C GLN A 126 6.67 8.56 10.91
N THR A 127 6.63 9.61 11.71
CA THR A 127 7.82 10.35 12.10
C THR A 127 8.73 9.57 13.05
N ARG A 128 8.25 8.47 13.66
CA ARG A 128 9.08 7.58 14.49
C ARG A 128 9.94 6.61 13.67
N LEU A 129 9.73 6.51 12.35
CA LEU A 129 10.70 5.86 11.45
C LEU A 129 11.93 6.79 11.29
N GLY A 130 12.54 7.08 12.44
CA GLY A 130 13.72 7.90 12.54
C GLY A 130 14.82 7.40 11.61
N GLY A 131 15.21 8.26 10.67
CA GLY A 131 16.51 8.15 10.05
C GLY A 131 16.51 7.87 8.54
N ILE A 132 15.54 8.36 7.78
CA ILE A 132 15.73 8.54 6.34
C ILE A 132 15.28 9.98 5.99
N LEU A 133 16.11 10.93 6.34
CA LEU A 133 16.35 12.22 5.66
C LEU A 133 17.85 12.40 5.59
#